data_15e7c81829ecc61619b26b12817f5843
#
_entry.id   15e7c81829ecc61619b26b12817f5843
#
_cell.length_a   1.000
_cell.length_b   1.000
_cell.length_c   1.000
_cell.angle_alpha   90.00
_cell.angle_beta   90.00
_cell.angle_gamma   90.00
#
_symmetry.space_group_name_H-M   'P 1'
#
loop_
_entity.id
_entity.type
_entity.pdbx_description
1 polymer ?
#
loop_
_entity_poly.entity_id
_entity_poly.type
_entity_poly.pdbx_seq_one_letter_code
_entity_poly.pdbx_strand_id
1 'polypeptide(L)'
;MRIFSFKNFRILVLLLILAAVASYVKDQKLVTQGWYKTLDIVVYPINPTNSPIVQRYIDSLSVESFSKIDKFIKRESEKYNIVSSTPTKTKLGETLTLIPPEPPGLGSNTLDIILWSLKLRYWIWKNAPDEDNSKYLVRMFVLYHDPSVMPKLKHSVGLQKGLVGIVNGFGVKSQEKQNSIVIAHEFFHTVGASDKYNEFGDPIFPDGLGNPNQSPLYPQKKTELMAGRRALSESHSEMPNSFRKIVIGEKTAREIGWLSDI
;
A
#
# COMPACT_ATOMS: atom_id res chain seq x y z
N MET A 1 -19.57 28.98 41.63
CA MET A 1 -18.97 28.93 40.28
C MET A 1 -19.15 27.52 39.70
N ARG A 2 -20.14 27.32 38.79
CA ARG A 2 -20.38 26.01 38.18
C ARG A 2 -19.39 25.80 37.04
N ILE A 3 -18.21 25.27 37.35
CA ILE A 3 -17.15 24.95 36.37
C ILE A 3 -17.52 23.72 35.51
N PHE A 4 -18.42 22.85 35.98
CA PHE A 4 -18.87 21.65 35.27
C PHE A 4 -20.31 21.84 34.76
N SER A 5 -20.45 22.45 33.58
CA SER A 5 -21.69 22.31 32.81
C SER A 5 -21.57 21.06 31.93
N PHE A 6 -22.69 20.39 31.61
CA PHE A 6 -22.73 19.25 30.69
C PHE A 6 -22.08 19.59 29.33
N LYS A 7 -22.18 20.84 28.88
CA LYS A 7 -21.49 21.36 27.69
C LYS A 7 -19.98 21.28 27.84
N ASN A 8 -19.42 21.77 28.99
CA ASN A 8 -17.98 21.75 29.22
C ASN A 8 -17.43 20.30 29.34
N PHE A 9 -18.20 19.40 29.95
CA PHE A 9 -17.86 17.99 30.05
C PHE A 9 -17.76 17.34 28.64
N ARG A 10 -18.75 17.58 27.77
CA ARG A 10 -18.71 17.09 26.37
C ARG A 10 -17.51 17.63 25.60
N ILE A 11 -17.21 18.93 25.74
CA ILE A 11 -16.05 19.52 25.07
C ILE A 11 -14.76 18.88 25.58
N LEU A 12 -14.61 18.69 26.88
CA LEU A 12 -13.44 18.02 27.45
C LEU A 12 -13.27 16.59 26.91
N VAL A 13 -14.33 15.80 26.88
CA VAL A 13 -14.31 14.42 26.34
C VAL A 13 -13.89 14.44 24.87
N LEU A 14 -14.44 15.33 24.04
CA LEU A 14 -14.09 15.45 22.63
C LEU A 14 -12.62 15.87 22.44
N LEU A 15 -12.11 16.77 23.26
CA LEU A 15 -10.69 17.17 23.23
C LEU A 15 -9.77 16.04 23.65
N LEU A 16 -10.14 15.22 24.64
CA LEU A 16 -9.38 14.06 25.06
C LEU A 16 -9.35 13.00 23.94
N ILE A 17 -10.48 12.74 23.29
CA ILE A 17 -10.54 11.83 22.13
C ILE A 17 -9.65 12.37 21.00
N LEU A 18 -9.73 13.64 20.68
CA LEU A 18 -8.90 14.27 19.66
C LEU A 18 -7.41 14.15 19.98
N ALA A 19 -7.01 14.42 21.22
CA ALA A 19 -5.63 14.29 21.67
C ALA A 19 -5.14 12.84 21.58
N ALA A 20 -5.95 11.86 21.99
CA ALA A 20 -5.63 10.45 21.89
C ALA A 20 -5.44 10.00 20.43
N VAL A 21 -6.34 10.42 19.52
CA VAL A 21 -6.23 10.11 18.08
C VAL A 21 -5.00 10.78 17.47
N ALA A 22 -4.73 12.05 17.79
CA ALA A 22 -3.55 12.77 17.31
C ALA A 22 -2.26 12.10 17.77
N SER A 23 -2.18 11.68 19.04
CA SER A 23 -1.05 10.95 19.60
C SER A 23 -0.85 9.61 18.92
N TYR A 24 -1.93 8.85 18.69
CA TYR A 24 -1.88 7.57 17.96
C TYR A 24 -1.35 7.74 16.54
N VAL A 25 -1.86 8.72 15.79
CA VAL A 25 -1.40 8.99 14.40
C VAL A 25 0.07 9.41 14.37
N LYS A 26 0.50 10.25 15.33
CA LYS A 26 1.91 10.66 15.44
C LYS A 26 2.81 9.45 15.73
N ASP A 27 2.43 8.59 16.67
CA ASP A 27 3.19 7.40 17.04
C ASP A 27 3.24 6.39 15.87
N GLN A 28 2.11 6.17 15.18
CA GLN A 28 2.06 5.36 13.96
C GLN A 28 3.07 5.88 12.92
N LYS A 29 3.07 7.19 12.65
CA LYS A 29 3.99 7.81 11.68
C LYS A 29 5.46 7.61 12.10
N LEU A 30 5.79 7.83 13.37
CA LEU A 30 7.14 7.62 13.89
C LEU A 30 7.63 6.18 13.70
N VAL A 31 6.77 5.20 13.91
CA VAL A 31 7.13 3.79 13.73
C VAL A 31 7.27 3.42 12.26
N THR A 32 6.30 3.81 11.42
CA THR A 32 6.26 3.41 10.00
C THR A 32 7.25 4.17 9.13
N GLN A 33 7.66 5.38 9.51
CA GLN A 33 8.65 6.18 8.78
C GLN A 33 10.02 6.24 9.47
N GLY A 34 10.13 5.69 10.69
CA GLY A 34 11.40 5.61 11.40
C GLY A 34 12.26 4.39 11.02
N TRP A 35 11.65 3.33 10.53
CA TRP A 35 12.29 2.09 10.05
C TRP A 35 13.27 1.41 11.04
N TYR A 36 13.11 1.67 12.35
CA TYR A 36 13.93 1.03 13.39
C TYR A 36 13.37 -0.31 13.84
N LYS A 37 12.18 -0.67 13.39
CA LYS A 37 11.55 -1.97 13.64
C LYS A 37 11.07 -2.55 12.32
N THR A 38 11.06 -3.86 12.23
CA THR A 38 10.43 -4.57 11.12
C THR A 38 8.94 -4.24 11.06
N LEU A 39 8.45 -3.83 9.90
CA LEU A 39 7.03 -3.67 9.64
C LEU A 39 6.45 -5.01 9.19
N ASP A 40 5.52 -5.54 9.97
CA ASP A 40 4.78 -6.74 9.60
C ASP A 40 3.69 -6.38 8.58
N ILE A 41 3.65 -7.14 7.47
CA ILE A 41 2.67 -7.02 6.41
C ILE A 41 1.91 -8.34 6.34
N VAL A 42 0.59 -8.31 6.46
CA VAL A 42 -0.23 -9.51 6.28
C VAL A 42 -1.07 -9.35 5.02
N VAL A 43 -0.96 -10.34 4.13
CA VAL A 43 -1.72 -10.42 2.88
C VAL A 43 -2.90 -11.36 3.09
N TYR A 44 -4.11 -10.82 3.02
CA TYR A 44 -5.35 -11.59 3.09
C TYR A 44 -5.90 -11.82 1.68
N PRO A 45 -5.81 -13.05 1.12
CA PRO A 45 -6.37 -13.37 -0.18
C PRO A 45 -7.90 -13.38 -0.12
N ILE A 46 -8.54 -12.87 -1.18
CA ILE A 46 -9.99 -12.86 -1.35
C ILE A 46 -10.33 -13.33 -2.75
N ASN A 47 -11.29 -14.25 -2.87
CA ASN A 47 -11.89 -14.68 -4.13
C ASN A 47 -13.27 -14.02 -4.29
N PRO A 48 -13.38 -12.84 -4.92
CA PRO A 48 -14.61 -12.06 -4.91
C PRO A 48 -15.76 -12.66 -5.73
N THR A 49 -15.46 -13.58 -6.63
CA THR A 49 -16.44 -14.20 -7.54
C THR A 49 -16.64 -15.70 -7.30
N ASN A 50 -15.96 -16.26 -6.29
CA ASN A 50 -15.93 -17.71 -6.04
C ASN A 50 -15.48 -18.53 -7.29
N SER A 51 -14.66 -17.94 -8.16
CA SER A 51 -14.11 -18.63 -9.34
C SER A 51 -13.24 -19.81 -8.90
N PRO A 52 -13.48 -21.03 -9.42
CA PRO A 52 -12.62 -22.19 -9.10
C PRO A 52 -11.17 -22.03 -9.57
N ILE A 53 -10.94 -21.24 -10.62
CA ILE A 53 -9.59 -20.93 -11.13
C ILE A 53 -8.86 -20.07 -10.10
N VAL A 54 -9.50 -19.01 -9.63
CA VAL A 54 -8.96 -18.11 -8.61
C VAL A 54 -8.73 -18.85 -7.30
N GLN A 55 -9.66 -19.74 -6.90
CA GLN A 55 -9.50 -20.50 -5.66
C GLN A 55 -8.27 -21.41 -5.72
N ARG A 56 -8.06 -22.15 -6.81
CA ARG A 56 -6.84 -22.96 -6.98
C ARG A 56 -5.56 -22.13 -6.93
N TYR A 57 -5.59 -20.90 -7.46
CA TYR A 57 -4.46 -20.00 -7.35
C TYR A 57 -4.22 -19.58 -5.89
N ILE A 58 -5.26 -19.17 -5.17
CA ILE A 58 -5.17 -18.79 -3.75
C ILE A 58 -4.65 -19.96 -2.92
N ASP A 59 -5.16 -21.17 -3.12
CA ASP A 59 -4.73 -22.38 -2.42
C ASP A 59 -3.24 -22.75 -2.70
N SER A 60 -2.68 -22.25 -3.80
CA SER A 60 -1.26 -22.41 -4.14
C SER A 60 -0.34 -21.34 -3.54
N LEU A 61 -0.90 -20.29 -2.89
CA LEU A 61 -0.10 -19.25 -2.28
C LEU A 61 0.58 -19.76 -1.00
N SER A 62 1.78 -19.27 -0.79
CA SER A 62 2.55 -19.50 0.43
C SER A 62 3.28 -18.22 0.83
N VAL A 63 3.95 -18.20 1.97
CA VAL A 63 4.78 -17.06 2.41
C VAL A 63 5.85 -16.75 1.37
N GLU A 64 6.40 -17.76 0.70
CA GLU A 64 7.42 -17.60 -0.35
C GLU A 64 6.91 -16.82 -1.55
N SER A 65 5.60 -16.84 -1.83
CA SER A 65 4.98 -16.07 -2.92
C SER A 65 5.21 -14.57 -2.75
N PHE A 66 5.36 -14.11 -1.51
CA PHE A 66 5.56 -12.69 -1.17
C PHE A 66 7.01 -12.33 -0.82
N SER A 67 7.91 -13.30 -0.67
CA SER A 67 9.31 -13.08 -0.28
C SER A 67 10.08 -12.10 -1.18
N LYS A 68 9.64 -11.94 -2.43
CA LYS A 68 10.23 -10.98 -3.38
C LYS A 68 9.95 -9.53 -3.01
N ILE A 69 8.84 -9.25 -2.31
CA ILE A 69 8.50 -7.93 -1.80
C ILE A 69 9.54 -7.52 -0.74
N ASP A 70 9.75 -8.38 0.27
CA ASP A 70 10.68 -8.09 1.34
C ASP A 70 12.14 -7.96 0.84
N LYS A 71 12.54 -8.85 -0.09
CA LYS A 71 13.86 -8.76 -0.75
C LYS A 71 14.05 -7.48 -1.55
N PHE A 72 13.00 -7.00 -2.21
CA PHE A 72 13.01 -5.75 -2.94
C PHE A 72 13.16 -4.57 -1.98
N ILE A 73 12.32 -4.50 -0.95
CA ILE A 73 12.32 -3.42 0.04
C ILE A 73 13.68 -3.36 0.76
N LYS A 74 14.23 -4.51 1.17
CA LYS A 74 15.56 -4.58 1.76
C LYS A 74 16.63 -4.01 0.82
N ARG A 75 16.68 -4.48 -0.43
CA ARG A 75 17.67 -4.00 -1.42
C ARG A 75 17.59 -2.50 -1.65
N GLU A 76 16.38 -1.94 -1.73
CA GLU A 76 16.21 -0.52 -1.98
C GLU A 76 16.52 0.30 -0.72
N SER A 77 16.14 -0.16 0.48
CA SER A 77 16.42 0.52 1.74
C SER A 77 17.93 0.62 2.06
N GLU A 78 18.70 -0.41 1.68
CA GLU A 78 20.16 -0.41 1.83
C GLU A 78 20.84 0.74 1.06
N LYS A 79 20.27 1.18 -0.07
CA LYS A 79 20.79 2.32 -0.84
C LYS A 79 20.66 3.66 -0.10
N TYR A 80 19.73 3.74 0.84
CA TYR A 80 19.44 4.90 1.67
C TYR A 80 19.96 4.75 3.09
N ASN A 81 20.87 3.77 3.33
CA ASN A 81 21.51 3.51 4.61
C ASN A 81 20.52 3.21 5.76
N ILE A 82 19.38 2.60 5.44
CA ILE A 82 18.46 2.11 6.47
C ILE A 82 19.09 0.94 7.21
N VAL A 83 19.28 1.09 8.52
CA VAL A 83 20.02 0.15 9.36
C VAL A 83 19.30 -1.18 9.60
N SER A 84 17.97 -1.22 9.42
CA SER A 84 17.21 -2.45 9.64
C SER A 84 17.61 -3.55 8.66
N SER A 85 18.11 -4.67 9.19
CA SER A 85 18.44 -5.86 8.37
C SER A 85 17.21 -6.50 7.72
N THR A 86 16.03 -6.26 8.29
CA THR A 86 14.74 -6.78 7.82
C THR A 86 13.68 -5.68 7.94
N PRO A 87 13.63 -4.74 6.98
CA PRO A 87 12.70 -3.60 7.03
C PRO A 87 11.23 -4.03 7.05
N THR A 88 10.89 -5.09 6.33
CA THR A 88 9.54 -5.65 6.26
C THR A 88 9.57 -7.17 6.38
N LYS A 89 8.45 -7.73 6.86
CA LYS A 89 8.18 -9.16 6.88
C LYS A 89 6.76 -9.40 6.41
N THR A 90 6.64 -9.96 5.21
CA THR A 90 5.34 -10.26 4.60
C THR A 90 4.90 -11.67 4.94
N LYS A 91 3.69 -11.80 5.47
CA LYS A 91 3.04 -13.05 5.86
C LYS A 91 1.81 -13.29 4.98
N LEU A 92 1.47 -14.54 4.76
CA LEU A 92 0.18 -14.95 4.21
C LEU A 92 -0.80 -15.10 5.37
N GLY A 93 -1.87 -14.33 5.37
CA GLY A 93 -2.98 -14.43 6.29
C GLY A 93 -4.05 -15.42 5.79
N GLU A 94 -5.11 -15.57 6.56
CA GLU A 94 -6.24 -16.40 6.18
C GLU A 94 -6.94 -15.87 4.92
N THR A 95 -7.49 -16.80 4.13
CA THR A 95 -8.35 -16.44 3.00
C THR A 95 -9.69 -15.94 3.52
N LEU A 96 -10.05 -14.71 3.16
CA LEU A 96 -11.32 -14.11 3.56
C LEU A 96 -12.41 -14.37 2.51
N THR A 97 -13.61 -14.63 2.99
CA THR A 97 -14.79 -14.84 2.12
C THR A 97 -15.57 -13.55 1.87
N LEU A 98 -15.43 -12.57 2.76
CA LEU A 98 -16.14 -11.29 2.65
C LEU A 98 -15.27 -10.24 1.97
N ILE A 99 -15.89 -9.48 1.07
CA ILE A 99 -15.24 -8.41 0.32
C ILE A 99 -15.25 -7.12 1.16
N PRO A 100 -14.13 -6.38 1.26
CA PRO A 100 -14.11 -5.09 1.92
C PRO A 100 -15.00 -4.07 1.17
N PRO A 101 -15.49 -3.02 1.86
CA PRO A 101 -16.25 -1.95 1.22
C PRO A 101 -15.46 -1.33 0.05
N GLU A 102 -16.11 -1.21 -1.11
CA GLU A 102 -15.49 -0.65 -2.29
C GLU A 102 -15.10 0.82 -2.06
N PRO A 103 -13.87 1.21 -2.44
CA PRO A 103 -13.44 2.60 -2.36
C PRO A 103 -14.37 3.53 -3.16
N PRO A 104 -14.63 4.76 -2.68
CA PRO A 104 -15.40 5.73 -3.43
C PRO A 104 -14.69 6.08 -4.75
N GLY A 105 -15.46 6.33 -5.81
CA GLY A 105 -14.93 6.63 -7.13
C GLY A 105 -14.16 7.96 -7.18
N LEU A 106 -13.41 8.16 -8.26
CA LEU A 106 -12.73 9.44 -8.53
C LEU A 106 -13.76 10.58 -8.52
N GLY A 107 -13.43 11.66 -7.82
CA GLY A 107 -14.33 12.83 -7.68
C GLY A 107 -15.35 12.74 -6.53
N SER A 108 -15.33 11.70 -5.72
CA SER A 108 -16.15 11.60 -4.53
C SER A 108 -15.86 12.75 -3.54
N ASN A 109 -16.90 13.22 -2.85
CA ASN A 109 -16.75 14.28 -1.88
C ASN A 109 -16.06 13.78 -0.58
N THR A 110 -15.56 14.70 0.23
CA THR A 110 -14.84 14.39 1.48
C THR A 110 -15.68 13.58 2.46
N LEU A 111 -16.99 13.80 2.53
CA LEU A 111 -17.88 13.05 3.43
C LEU A 111 -18.00 11.58 3.02
N ASP A 112 -18.10 11.30 1.73
CA ASP A 112 -18.15 9.93 1.21
C ASP A 112 -16.85 9.17 1.56
N ILE A 113 -15.70 9.84 1.43
CA ILE A 113 -14.40 9.28 1.79
C ILE A 113 -14.33 8.98 3.29
N ILE A 114 -14.80 9.90 4.14
CA ILE A 114 -14.83 9.71 5.60
C ILE A 114 -15.74 8.54 5.96
N LEU A 115 -16.97 8.51 5.44
CA LEU A 115 -17.94 7.45 5.71
C LEU A 115 -17.44 6.09 5.24
N TRP A 116 -16.86 6.03 4.06
CA TRP A 116 -16.22 4.81 3.56
C TRP A 116 -15.07 4.35 4.48
N SER A 117 -14.20 5.27 4.88
CA SER A 117 -13.09 4.96 5.79
C SER A 117 -13.57 4.40 7.13
N LEU A 118 -14.67 4.92 7.68
CA LEU A 118 -15.28 4.38 8.90
C LEU A 118 -15.89 2.99 8.67
N LYS A 119 -16.60 2.80 7.55
CA LYS A 119 -17.15 1.47 7.17
C LYS A 119 -16.04 0.44 6.99
N LEU A 120 -14.93 0.82 6.34
CA LEU A 120 -13.79 -0.06 6.15
C LEU A 120 -13.17 -0.46 7.49
N ARG A 121 -12.96 0.48 8.42
CA ARG A 121 -12.43 0.20 9.77
C ARG A 121 -13.31 -0.75 10.56
N TYR A 122 -14.64 -0.54 10.50
CA TYR A 122 -15.61 -1.43 11.13
C TYR A 122 -15.56 -2.83 10.48
N TRP A 123 -15.48 -2.90 9.15
CA TRP A 123 -15.37 -4.15 8.42
C TRP A 123 -14.10 -4.92 8.81
N ILE A 124 -12.95 -4.23 8.89
CA ILE A 124 -11.68 -4.83 9.32
C ILE A 124 -11.80 -5.39 10.73
N TRP A 125 -12.30 -4.60 11.66
CA TRP A 125 -12.48 -5.02 13.05
C TRP A 125 -13.35 -6.27 13.18
N LYS A 126 -14.36 -6.41 12.33
CA LYS A 126 -15.29 -7.52 12.37
C LYS A 126 -14.79 -8.78 11.67
N ASN A 127 -14.02 -8.64 10.57
CA ASN A 127 -13.78 -9.73 9.62
C ASN A 127 -12.31 -10.07 9.41
N ALA A 128 -11.39 -9.20 9.79
CA ALA A 128 -9.97 -9.51 9.69
C ALA A 128 -9.44 -9.99 11.03
N PRO A 129 -8.90 -11.22 11.10
CA PRO A 129 -8.35 -11.73 12.36
C PRO A 129 -7.15 -10.87 12.80
N ASP A 130 -7.05 -10.64 14.10
CA ASP A 130 -5.84 -10.08 14.72
C ASP A 130 -4.82 -11.21 14.91
N GLU A 131 -4.14 -11.59 13.84
CA GLU A 131 -3.15 -12.67 13.84
C GLU A 131 -1.85 -12.31 14.57
N ASP A 132 -1.68 -11.04 14.91
CA ASP A 132 -0.45 -10.56 15.54
C ASP A 132 -0.76 -9.41 16.51
N ASN A 133 -0.18 -9.46 17.71
CA ASN A 133 -0.22 -8.38 18.71
C ASN A 133 0.60 -7.14 18.27
N SER A 134 0.95 -7.05 16.98
CA SER A 134 1.68 -5.91 16.45
C SER A 134 0.77 -4.68 16.41
N LYS A 135 1.11 -3.67 17.18
CA LYS A 135 0.37 -2.40 17.25
C LYS A 135 0.24 -1.71 15.88
N TYR A 136 1.15 -1.99 14.94
CA TYR A 136 1.24 -1.36 13.62
C TYR A 136 1.37 -2.41 12.52
N LEU A 137 0.37 -3.27 12.41
CA LEU A 137 0.27 -4.27 11.37
C LEU A 137 -0.27 -3.64 10.07
N VAL A 138 0.44 -3.84 8.96
CA VAL A 138 -0.06 -3.46 7.63
C VAL A 138 -0.92 -4.59 7.08
N ARG A 139 -2.19 -4.31 6.80
CA ARG A 139 -3.15 -5.28 6.26
C ARG A 139 -3.38 -5.03 4.78
N MET A 140 -3.04 -6.02 3.95
CA MET A 140 -3.22 -5.98 2.51
C MET A 140 -4.32 -6.95 2.10
N PHE A 141 -5.51 -6.45 1.79
CA PHE A 141 -6.63 -7.23 1.29
C PHE A 141 -6.51 -7.37 -0.22
N VAL A 142 -6.19 -8.57 -0.70
CA VAL A 142 -5.91 -8.79 -2.13
C VAL A 142 -7.05 -9.55 -2.77
N LEU A 143 -7.84 -8.84 -3.58
CA LEU A 143 -8.93 -9.39 -4.36
C LEU A 143 -8.37 -9.97 -5.66
N TYR A 144 -8.37 -11.29 -5.78
CA TYR A 144 -7.91 -11.97 -6.96
C TYR A 144 -9.07 -12.20 -7.94
N HIS A 145 -8.92 -11.72 -9.15
CA HIS A 145 -9.92 -11.81 -10.22
C HIS A 145 -9.50 -12.79 -11.29
N ASP A 146 -10.50 -13.42 -11.92
CA ASP A 146 -10.30 -14.26 -13.08
C ASP A 146 -10.09 -13.38 -14.33
N PRO A 147 -8.93 -13.44 -15.00
CA PRO A 147 -8.68 -12.59 -16.17
C PRO A 147 -9.60 -12.89 -17.37
N SER A 148 -10.22 -14.08 -17.42
CA SER A 148 -11.19 -14.42 -18.46
C SER A 148 -12.53 -13.71 -18.26
N VAL A 149 -12.88 -13.38 -17.01
CA VAL A 149 -14.14 -12.71 -16.66
C VAL A 149 -13.94 -11.21 -16.50
N MET A 150 -12.81 -10.79 -15.93
CA MET A 150 -12.46 -9.38 -15.69
C MET A 150 -11.08 -9.08 -16.32
N PRO A 151 -11.04 -8.71 -17.61
CA PRO A 151 -9.77 -8.47 -18.31
C PRO A 151 -9.05 -7.19 -17.87
N LYS A 152 -9.77 -6.26 -17.21
CA LYS A 152 -9.20 -5.00 -16.67
C LYS A 152 -9.54 -4.89 -15.19
N LEU A 153 -8.51 -4.78 -14.37
CA LEU A 153 -8.66 -4.62 -12.92
C LEU A 153 -9.15 -3.22 -12.55
N LYS A 154 -9.89 -3.12 -11.45
CA LYS A 154 -10.18 -1.85 -10.78
C LYS A 154 -8.91 -1.29 -10.14
N HIS A 155 -8.93 0.01 -9.81
CA HIS A 155 -7.83 0.63 -9.07
C HIS A 155 -7.66 -0.03 -7.70
N SER A 156 -6.41 -0.17 -7.28
CA SER A 156 -6.03 -0.53 -5.92
C SER A 156 -5.92 0.74 -5.08
N VAL A 157 -5.90 0.61 -3.75
CA VAL A 157 -5.81 1.76 -2.83
C VAL A 157 -4.99 1.38 -1.61
N GLY A 158 -3.97 2.17 -1.31
CA GLY A 158 -3.22 2.11 -0.05
C GLY A 158 -3.56 3.30 0.86
N LEU A 159 -3.91 3.04 2.11
CA LEU A 159 -4.30 4.05 3.09
C LEU A 159 -3.26 4.15 4.21
N GLN A 160 -2.58 5.30 4.29
CA GLN A 160 -1.62 5.58 5.35
C GLN A 160 -2.29 5.57 6.73
N LYS A 161 -3.44 6.23 6.86
CA LYS A 161 -4.19 6.26 8.12
C LYS A 161 -4.92 4.94 8.36
N GLY A 162 -4.26 4.02 9.06
CA GLY A 162 -4.79 2.71 9.42
C GLY A 162 -4.00 1.56 8.81
N LEU A 163 -2.96 1.84 8.00
CA LEU A 163 -2.04 0.85 7.41
C LEU A 163 -2.78 -0.26 6.66
N VAL A 164 -3.66 0.15 5.75
CA VAL A 164 -4.54 -0.77 5.01
C VAL A 164 -4.36 -0.58 3.51
N GLY A 165 -4.19 -1.69 2.78
CA GLY A 165 -4.27 -1.73 1.33
C GLY A 165 -5.43 -2.60 0.86
N ILE A 166 -6.15 -2.15 -0.18
CA ILE A 166 -7.09 -2.96 -0.95
C ILE A 166 -6.51 -3.08 -2.34
N VAL A 167 -6.08 -4.29 -2.69
CA VAL A 167 -5.36 -4.56 -3.94
C VAL A 167 -6.22 -5.42 -4.85
N ASN A 168 -6.31 -5.02 -6.11
CA ASN A 168 -6.90 -5.84 -7.16
C ASN A 168 -5.79 -6.54 -7.95
N GLY A 169 -5.84 -7.85 -8.05
CA GLY A 169 -4.87 -8.68 -8.74
C GLY A 169 -5.53 -9.78 -9.58
N PHE A 170 -4.78 -10.43 -10.46
CA PHE A 170 -5.26 -11.58 -11.20
C PHE A 170 -4.92 -12.89 -10.49
N GLY A 171 -5.92 -13.75 -10.31
CA GLY A 171 -5.81 -15.04 -9.66
C GLY A 171 -5.22 -16.12 -10.55
N VAL A 172 -4.08 -15.86 -11.20
CA VAL A 172 -3.37 -16.81 -12.06
C VAL A 172 -1.85 -16.70 -11.88
N LYS A 173 -1.15 -17.83 -11.98
CA LYS A 173 0.30 -17.93 -11.70
C LYS A 173 1.15 -17.03 -12.59
N SER A 174 0.75 -16.83 -13.85
CA SER A 174 1.45 -15.93 -14.78
C SER A 174 1.51 -14.47 -14.32
N GLN A 175 0.54 -14.05 -13.51
CA GLN A 175 0.42 -12.67 -13.01
C GLN A 175 0.99 -12.45 -11.59
N GLU A 176 1.47 -13.51 -10.94
CA GLU A 176 2.01 -13.44 -9.55
C GLU A 176 3.08 -12.36 -9.37
N LYS A 177 3.95 -12.18 -10.37
CA LYS A 177 5.01 -11.14 -10.30
C LYS A 177 4.43 -9.74 -10.35
N GLN A 178 3.44 -9.50 -11.20
CA GLN A 178 2.75 -8.21 -11.29
C GLN A 178 1.91 -7.94 -10.06
N ASN A 179 1.16 -8.94 -9.57
CA ASN A 179 0.43 -8.82 -8.32
C ASN A 179 1.35 -8.40 -7.16
N SER A 180 2.53 -9.01 -7.03
CA SER A 180 3.51 -8.67 -5.99
C SER A 180 4.01 -7.22 -6.12
N ILE A 181 4.19 -6.71 -7.35
CA ILE A 181 4.60 -5.33 -7.61
C ILE A 181 3.49 -4.36 -7.18
N VAL A 182 2.23 -4.66 -7.52
CA VAL A 182 1.09 -3.83 -7.11
C VAL A 182 0.92 -3.86 -5.58
N ILE A 183 1.06 -5.02 -4.94
CA ILE A 183 1.03 -5.12 -3.47
C ILE A 183 2.12 -4.23 -2.84
N ALA A 184 3.34 -4.25 -3.39
CA ALA A 184 4.41 -3.39 -2.91
C ALA A 184 4.10 -1.89 -3.14
N HIS A 185 3.53 -1.51 -4.27
CA HIS A 185 3.11 -0.15 -4.56
C HIS A 185 2.08 0.34 -3.52
N GLU A 186 1.02 -0.42 -3.29
CA GLU A 186 -0.01 -0.08 -2.30
C GLU A 186 0.54 -0.09 -0.86
N PHE A 187 1.48 -0.98 -0.55
CA PHE A 187 2.19 -0.94 0.73
C PHE A 187 2.91 0.40 0.92
N PHE A 188 3.60 0.92 -0.11
CA PHE A 188 4.31 2.19 -0.01
C PHE A 188 3.37 3.37 0.22
N HIS A 189 2.14 3.35 -0.31
CA HIS A 189 1.10 4.32 0.08
C HIS A 189 0.78 4.25 1.57
N THR A 190 0.75 3.06 2.17
CA THR A 190 0.45 2.93 3.61
C THR A 190 1.53 3.55 4.50
N VAL A 191 2.77 3.67 4.02
CA VAL A 191 3.86 4.32 4.75
C VAL A 191 4.14 5.74 4.29
N GLY A 192 3.31 6.29 3.39
CA GLY A 192 3.28 7.72 3.08
C GLY A 192 3.73 8.14 1.70
N ALA A 193 4.08 7.20 0.82
CA ALA A 193 4.42 7.52 -0.56
C ALA A 193 3.21 8.04 -1.34
N SER A 194 3.41 9.00 -2.22
CA SER A 194 2.43 9.48 -3.19
C SER A 194 2.73 8.94 -4.59
N ASP A 195 1.71 8.90 -5.44
CA ASP A 195 1.88 8.52 -6.85
C ASP A 195 2.81 9.47 -7.60
N LYS A 196 3.53 8.92 -8.57
CA LYS A 196 4.49 9.63 -9.43
C LYS A 196 4.11 9.49 -10.91
N TYR A 197 2.81 9.42 -11.19
CA TYR A 197 2.24 9.41 -12.54
C TYR A 197 1.13 10.47 -12.65
N ASN A 198 0.84 10.88 -13.88
CA ASN A 198 -0.21 11.83 -14.20
C ASN A 198 -1.58 11.14 -14.33
N GLU A 199 -2.62 11.89 -14.65
CA GLU A 199 -3.99 11.40 -14.86
C GLU A 199 -4.13 10.36 -16.00
N PHE A 200 -3.16 10.31 -16.91
CA PHE A 200 -3.09 9.32 -18.00
C PHE A 200 -2.34 8.04 -17.58
N GLY A 201 -1.74 8.01 -16.38
CA GLY A 201 -0.94 6.90 -15.87
C GLY A 201 0.51 6.91 -16.37
N ASP A 202 0.99 8.01 -16.93
CA ASP A 202 2.36 8.16 -17.40
C ASP A 202 3.26 8.73 -16.29
N PRO A 203 4.51 8.22 -16.15
CA PRO A 203 5.48 8.67 -15.16
C PRO A 203 5.75 10.18 -15.29
N ILE A 204 5.72 10.91 -14.17
CA ILE A 204 5.97 12.35 -14.10
C ILE A 204 7.49 12.61 -14.01
N PHE A 205 8.02 13.49 -14.85
CA PHE A 205 9.42 13.95 -14.74
C PHE A 205 9.56 14.95 -13.58
N PRO A 206 10.65 14.90 -12.80
CA PRO A 206 11.69 13.86 -12.77
C PRO A 206 11.34 12.66 -11.89
N ASP A 207 10.41 12.81 -10.95
CA ASP A 207 10.19 11.94 -9.79
C ASP A 207 9.61 10.55 -10.14
N GLY A 208 8.93 10.45 -11.30
CA GLY A 208 8.37 9.18 -11.79
C GLY A 208 9.35 8.36 -12.64
N LEU A 209 10.54 8.91 -12.94
CA LEU A 209 11.55 8.18 -13.71
C LEU A 209 12.45 7.34 -12.82
N GLY A 210 12.79 6.14 -13.27
CA GLY A 210 13.71 5.27 -12.55
C GLY A 210 15.17 5.81 -12.52
N ASN A 211 15.54 6.65 -13.49
CA ASN A 211 16.77 7.43 -13.50
C ASN A 211 16.56 8.71 -14.33
N PRO A 212 16.22 9.84 -13.70
CA PRO A 212 15.97 11.10 -14.39
C PRO A 212 17.23 11.71 -15.03
N ASN A 213 18.43 11.27 -14.63
CA ASN A 213 19.71 11.74 -15.16
C ASN A 213 20.27 10.82 -16.26
N GLN A 214 19.49 9.83 -16.73
CA GLN A 214 19.92 8.93 -17.80
C GLN A 214 20.09 9.69 -19.12
N SER A 215 21.13 9.35 -19.88
CA SER A 215 21.36 9.89 -21.25
C SER A 215 21.53 8.73 -22.23
N PRO A 216 20.75 8.63 -23.31
CA PRO A 216 19.52 9.41 -23.56
C PRO A 216 18.46 9.14 -22.48
N LEU A 217 17.58 10.13 -22.24
CA LEU A 217 16.55 10.03 -21.18
C LEU A 217 15.63 8.83 -21.39
N TYR A 218 15.27 8.56 -22.62
CA TYR A 218 14.40 7.44 -23.01
C TYR A 218 15.10 6.46 -23.94
N PRO A 219 14.70 5.16 -23.93
CA PRO A 219 13.82 4.52 -22.96
C PRO A 219 14.49 4.39 -21.58
N GLN A 220 13.73 4.53 -20.51
CA GLN A 220 14.22 4.29 -19.16
C GLN A 220 14.57 2.81 -18.96
N LYS A 221 15.69 2.52 -18.25
CA LYS A 221 16.13 1.15 -17.92
C LYS A 221 15.43 0.61 -16.68
N LYS A 222 14.98 1.49 -15.78
CA LYS A 222 14.32 1.18 -14.52
C LYS A 222 12.97 1.87 -14.43
N THR A 223 12.13 1.37 -13.54
CA THR A 223 10.82 1.94 -13.19
C THR A 223 10.91 2.46 -11.77
N GLU A 224 10.47 3.68 -11.51
CA GLU A 224 10.17 4.12 -10.15
C GLU A 224 8.90 3.42 -9.68
N LEU A 225 8.90 2.84 -8.45
CA LEU A 225 7.79 2.01 -7.97
C LEU A 225 6.46 2.77 -7.97
N MET A 226 6.46 4.02 -7.45
CA MET A 226 5.25 4.83 -7.32
C MET A 226 4.78 5.45 -8.64
N ALA A 227 5.57 5.34 -9.71
CA ALA A 227 5.12 5.61 -11.07
C ALA A 227 4.41 4.40 -11.70
N GLY A 228 4.66 3.20 -11.20
CA GLY A 228 4.00 1.96 -11.63
C GLY A 228 4.36 1.50 -13.04
N ARG A 229 4.89 2.37 -13.89
CA ARG A 229 5.21 2.11 -15.30
C ARG A 229 6.60 2.60 -15.68
N ARG A 230 7.23 1.90 -16.61
CA ARG A 230 8.53 2.28 -17.17
C ARG A 230 8.33 3.18 -18.38
N ALA A 231 8.84 4.39 -18.37
CA ALA A 231 8.76 5.29 -19.49
C ALA A 231 9.66 4.82 -20.65
N LEU A 232 9.07 4.57 -21.80
CA LEU A 232 9.75 4.24 -23.05
C LEU A 232 9.98 5.47 -23.92
N SER A 233 9.08 6.44 -23.83
CA SER A 233 9.13 7.80 -24.37
C SER A 233 8.36 8.75 -23.45
N GLU A 234 8.18 9.98 -23.84
CA GLU A 234 7.36 10.97 -23.09
C GLU A 234 5.88 10.56 -22.95
N SER A 235 5.35 9.83 -23.94
CA SER A 235 3.92 9.46 -24.03
C SER A 235 3.67 7.96 -24.11
N HIS A 236 4.69 7.15 -23.89
CA HIS A 236 4.55 5.69 -23.92
C HIS A 236 5.28 5.03 -22.76
N SER A 237 4.55 4.18 -22.06
CA SER A 237 5.05 3.50 -20.88
C SER A 237 4.54 2.05 -20.79
N GLU A 238 5.28 1.18 -20.12
CA GLU A 238 4.92 -0.22 -19.92
C GLU A 238 5.00 -0.64 -18.45
N MET A 239 4.19 -1.62 -18.05
CA MET A 239 4.29 -2.18 -16.71
C MET A 239 5.54 -3.04 -16.55
N PRO A 240 6.30 -2.90 -15.45
CA PRO A 240 7.44 -3.76 -15.17
C PRO A 240 6.96 -5.18 -14.79
N ASN A 241 7.73 -6.17 -15.19
CA ASN A 241 7.44 -7.58 -14.90
C ASN A 241 8.40 -8.22 -13.88
N SER A 242 9.24 -7.42 -13.24
CA SER A 242 10.22 -7.90 -12.27
C SER A 242 10.71 -6.79 -11.36
N PHE A 243 10.84 -7.08 -10.07
CA PHE A 243 11.48 -6.19 -9.10
C PHE A 243 12.94 -5.81 -9.42
N ARG A 244 13.63 -6.58 -10.27
CA ARG A 244 14.98 -6.23 -10.75
C ARG A 244 14.99 -4.93 -11.58
N LYS A 245 13.87 -4.59 -12.19
CA LYS A 245 13.70 -3.38 -13.00
C LYS A 245 13.08 -2.21 -12.21
N ILE A 246 12.82 -2.39 -10.92
CA ILE A 246 12.15 -1.39 -10.09
C ILE A 246 13.15 -0.80 -9.10
N VAL A 247 13.00 0.49 -8.86
CA VAL A 247 13.76 1.28 -7.88
C VAL A 247 12.81 2.15 -7.05
N ILE A 248 13.30 2.63 -5.92
CA ILE A 248 12.72 3.71 -5.13
C ILE A 248 13.52 4.97 -5.42
N GLY A 249 12.86 6.00 -5.96
CA GLY A 249 13.46 7.30 -6.22
C GLY A 249 13.60 8.16 -4.96
N GLU A 250 14.41 9.22 -5.02
CA GLU A 250 14.68 10.09 -3.86
C GLU A 250 13.41 10.72 -3.28
N LYS A 251 12.47 11.16 -4.14
CA LYS A 251 11.21 11.74 -3.68
C LYS A 251 10.40 10.76 -2.84
N THR A 252 10.22 9.55 -3.34
CA THR A 252 9.55 8.48 -2.61
C THR A 252 10.30 8.14 -1.31
N ALA A 253 11.63 8.05 -1.36
CA ALA A 253 12.46 7.78 -0.19
C ALA A 253 12.29 8.85 0.92
N ARG A 254 12.17 10.14 0.56
CA ARG A 254 11.85 11.22 1.52
C ARG A 254 10.46 11.06 2.12
N GLU A 255 9.45 10.83 1.29
CA GLU A 255 8.07 10.69 1.74
C GLU A 255 7.88 9.55 2.75
N ILE A 256 8.62 8.45 2.61
CA ILE A 256 8.54 7.30 3.50
C ILE A 256 9.57 7.32 4.66
N GLY A 257 10.38 8.38 4.76
CA GLY A 257 11.36 8.56 5.85
C GLY A 257 12.68 7.81 5.67
N TRP A 258 13.04 7.39 4.44
CA TRP A 258 14.37 6.82 4.14
C TRP A 258 15.45 7.89 3.93
N LEU A 259 15.03 9.10 3.54
CA LEU A 259 15.88 10.28 3.45
C LEU A 259 15.30 11.38 4.34
N SER A 260 16.17 12.06 5.10
CA SER A 260 15.81 13.27 5.83
C SER A 260 15.58 14.42 4.84
N ASP A 261 14.65 15.30 5.14
CA ASP A 261 14.62 16.63 4.53
C ASP A 261 15.89 17.36 4.96
N ILE A 262 16.64 17.89 3.99
CA ILE A 262 17.86 18.66 4.20
C ILE A 262 17.47 20.04 4.73
#